data_7dbf1c218748806bc11b519c6f12b53f
#
_entry.id   7dbf1c218748806bc11b519c6f12b53f
#
_cell.length_a   1.000
_cell.length_b   1.000
_cell.length_c   1.000
_cell.angle_alpha   90.00
_cell.angle_beta   90.00
_cell.angle_gamma   90.00
#
_symmetry.space_group_name_H-M   'P 1'
#
loop_
_entity.id
_entity.type
_entity.pdbx_description
1 polymer ?
#
loop_
_entity_poly.entity_id
_entity_poly.type
_entity_poly.pdbx_seq_one_letter_code
_entity_poly.pdbx_strand_id
1 'polypeptide(L)'
;MFKINRILWALRKISLPIEGSALVLDVGAGGNPYPRADVLLDRLTGDEHRCGESMMIDRPVVFGDASRMPFKDKAFDFVIASHILEHMAEPEVFLKELQRVGKAGYIETPNAIFERLNPYHIHCLEVIEKDGVLRIHKKRQGVEDPFLGTKSMLADESPWGKHMFDNPQDFHVRYLWNSEIKFEIENPEVSCTWIEKINAESEVGQVKSSYLTDESGWRSWGLAMLNRWHIRKRNKRLKSLDLLSILACPACGGSLQENEEVLGCQGCNAQYAFEGKRPDFTVNLVQAAGCSKAKP
;
A
#
# COMPACT_ATOMS: atom_id res chain seq x y z
N MET A 1 4.02 -11.73 31.44
CA MET A 1 5.20 -11.13 30.79
C MET A 1 4.68 -10.23 29.70
N PHE A 2 4.89 -8.91 29.79
CA PHE A 2 4.38 -7.98 28.78
C PHE A 2 5.04 -8.29 27.44
N LYS A 3 4.23 -8.42 26.39
CA LYS A 3 4.68 -8.68 25.02
C LYS A 3 5.31 -7.41 24.43
N ILE A 4 6.51 -7.07 24.90
CA ILE A 4 7.21 -5.82 24.55
C ILE A 4 7.39 -5.67 23.04
N ASN A 5 7.64 -6.78 22.34
CA ASN A 5 7.83 -6.80 20.89
C ASN A 5 6.56 -6.37 20.13
N ARG A 6 5.38 -6.75 20.61
CA ARG A 6 4.11 -6.29 20.02
C ARG A 6 3.86 -4.80 20.25
N ILE A 7 4.29 -4.26 21.40
CA ILE A 7 4.20 -2.82 21.67
C ILE A 7 5.15 -2.07 20.72
N LEU A 8 6.39 -2.52 20.61
CA LEU A 8 7.36 -1.92 19.69
C LEU A 8 6.87 -2.01 18.24
N TRP A 9 6.24 -3.12 17.86
CA TRP A 9 5.62 -3.27 16.55
C TRP A 9 4.48 -2.27 16.31
N ALA A 10 3.60 -2.09 17.28
CA ALA A 10 2.54 -1.08 17.19
C ALA A 10 3.11 0.35 17.11
N LEU A 11 4.18 0.63 17.85
CA LEU A 11 4.84 1.95 17.86
C LEU A 11 5.60 2.25 16.55
N ARG A 12 5.92 1.26 15.71
CA ARG A 12 6.60 1.49 14.42
C ARG A 12 5.87 2.48 13.52
N LYS A 13 4.54 2.50 13.59
CA LYS A 13 3.71 3.43 12.80
C LYS A 13 3.90 4.91 13.17
N ILE A 14 4.45 5.19 14.33
CA ILE A 14 4.70 6.56 14.81
C ILE A 14 6.18 6.89 14.97
N SER A 15 7.07 5.90 14.86
CA SER A 15 8.51 6.05 15.07
C SER A 15 9.30 6.27 13.77
N LEU A 16 8.62 6.44 12.62
CA LEU A 16 9.30 6.72 11.36
C LEU A 16 10.05 8.06 11.43
N PRO A 17 11.24 8.16 10.83
CA PRO A 17 12.08 9.36 10.86
C PRO A 17 11.55 10.42 9.88
N ILE A 18 10.34 10.92 10.13
CA ILE A 18 9.65 11.86 9.25
C ILE A 18 9.65 13.23 9.91
N GLU A 19 10.15 14.23 9.19
CA GLU A 19 10.13 15.62 9.64
C GLU A 19 8.70 16.11 9.87
N GLY A 20 8.53 17.03 10.84
CA GLY A 20 7.22 17.53 11.22
C GLY A 20 6.46 18.26 10.12
N SER A 21 7.19 18.93 9.21
CA SER A 21 6.66 19.69 8.08
C SER A 21 6.49 18.85 6.80
N ALA A 22 7.11 17.69 6.72
CA ALA A 22 7.14 16.86 5.52
C ALA A 22 5.73 16.49 5.03
N LEU A 23 5.51 16.51 3.72
CA LEU A 23 4.31 15.97 3.06
C LEU A 23 4.51 14.47 2.84
N VAL A 24 3.55 13.66 3.34
CA VAL A 24 3.67 12.19 3.39
C VAL A 24 2.54 11.53 2.63
N LEU A 25 2.91 10.64 1.70
CA LEU A 25 2.01 9.72 1.01
C LEU A 25 2.02 8.35 1.69
N ASP A 26 0.85 7.72 1.77
CA ASP A 26 0.69 6.31 2.14
C ASP A 26 0.06 5.56 0.96
N VAL A 27 0.76 4.58 0.41
CA VAL A 27 0.39 3.83 -0.80
C VAL A 27 -0.18 2.48 -0.41
N GLY A 28 -1.40 2.18 -0.88
CA GLY A 28 -2.12 0.96 -0.51
C GLY A 28 -2.57 0.96 0.95
N ALA A 29 -2.99 2.14 1.44
CA ALA A 29 -3.24 2.38 2.86
C ALA A 29 -4.43 1.59 3.44
N GLY A 30 -5.39 1.18 2.60
CA GLY A 30 -6.55 0.40 3.00
C GLY A 30 -7.36 1.02 4.15
N GLY A 31 -7.78 0.16 5.09
CA GLY A 31 -8.54 0.57 6.30
C GLY A 31 -7.66 1.05 7.47
N ASN A 32 -6.32 0.90 7.38
CA ASN A 32 -5.43 1.16 8.50
C ASN A 32 -4.20 2.01 8.13
N PRO A 33 -4.40 3.25 7.63
CA PRO A 33 -3.32 4.11 7.19
C PRO A 33 -2.38 4.50 8.33
N TYR A 34 -1.14 4.80 7.98
CA TYR A 34 -0.18 5.34 8.93
C TYR A 34 -0.66 6.72 9.46
N PRO A 35 -0.63 6.93 10.78
CA PRO A 35 -1.13 8.19 11.39
C PRO A 35 -0.45 9.45 10.85
N ARG A 36 0.81 9.32 10.39
CA ARG A 36 1.63 10.42 9.87
C ARG A 36 1.31 10.76 8.41
N ALA A 37 0.64 9.88 7.67
CA ALA A 37 0.30 10.14 6.27
C ALA A 37 -0.63 11.34 6.11
N ASP A 38 -0.38 12.17 5.12
CA ASP A 38 -1.16 13.34 4.77
C ASP A 38 -2.09 13.08 3.57
N VAL A 39 -1.66 12.26 2.61
CA VAL A 39 -2.41 11.83 1.43
C VAL A 39 -2.39 10.30 1.36
N LEU A 40 -3.48 9.72 0.91
CA LEU A 40 -3.59 8.28 0.65
C LEU A 40 -3.71 8.02 -0.84
N LEU A 41 -3.03 6.98 -1.33
CA LEU A 41 -3.28 6.38 -2.64
C LEU A 41 -3.80 4.98 -2.45
N ASP A 42 -4.91 4.65 -3.09
CA ASP A 42 -5.44 3.29 -3.14
C ASP A 42 -6.04 3.01 -4.52
N ARG A 43 -6.06 1.77 -4.94
CA ARG A 43 -6.64 1.38 -6.22
C ARG A 43 -8.13 1.08 -6.10
N LEU A 44 -8.56 0.59 -4.95
CA LEU A 44 -9.87 0.01 -4.74
C LEU A 44 -10.78 0.99 -4.00
N THR A 45 -11.95 1.26 -4.57
CA THR A 45 -12.98 2.10 -3.95
C THR A 45 -13.90 1.31 -3.01
N GLY A 46 -13.99 -0.02 -3.16
CA GLY A 46 -14.85 -0.92 -2.39
C GLY A 46 -14.17 -1.53 -1.15
N ASP A 47 -14.99 -2.08 -0.24
CA ASP A 47 -14.53 -2.70 1.01
C ASP A 47 -14.11 -4.18 0.82
N GLU A 48 -14.36 -4.76 -0.35
CA GLU A 48 -14.33 -6.19 -0.63
C GLU A 48 -12.91 -6.81 -0.54
N HIS A 49 -11.89 -6.01 -0.82
CA HIS A 49 -10.48 -6.45 -0.85
C HIS A 49 -9.69 -6.16 0.44
N ARG A 50 -10.38 -5.69 1.51
CA ARG A 50 -9.72 -5.22 2.74
C ARG A 50 -10.02 -6.08 3.95
N CYS A 51 -10.21 -7.40 3.76
CA CYS A 51 -10.61 -8.30 4.85
C CYS A 51 -11.87 -7.82 5.62
N GLY A 52 -12.75 -7.08 4.93
CA GLY A 52 -13.97 -6.53 5.53
C GLY A 52 -13.78 -5.21 6.30
N GLU A 53 -12.60 -4.58 6.21
CA GLU A 53 -12.37 -3.25 6.78
C GLU A 53 -12.72 -2.17 5.76
N SER A 54 -13.55 -1.21 6.18
CA SER A 54 -13.88 -0.05 5.35
C SER A 54 -12.68 0.87 5.20
N MET A 55 -12.53 1.49 4.03
CA MET A 55 -11.49 2.47 3.79
C MET A 55 -11.61 3.66 4.75
N MET A 56 -10.50 4.04 5.37
CA MET A 56 -10.46 5.23 6.22
C MET A 56 -10.32 6.49 5.36
N ILE A 57 -11.39 7.29 5.27
CA ILE A 57 -11.45 8.56 4.51
C ILE A 57 -11.45 9.75 5.47
N ASP A 58 -10.38 9.92 6.24
CA ASP A 58 -10.20 11.03 7.19
C ASP A 58 -9.21 12.11 6.68
N ARG A 59 -8.71 11.95 5.46
CA ARG A 59 -7.72 12.81 4.79
C ARG A 59 -7.90 12.70 3.26
N PRO A 60 -7.21 13.55 2.45
CA PRO A 60 -7.23 13.43 0.99
C PRO A 60 -6.88 12.02 0.54
N VAL A 61 -7.74 11.46 -0.32
CA VAL A 61 -7.58 10.16 -0.95
C VAL A 61 -7.55 10.36 -2.46
N VAL A 62 -6.61 9.70 -3.11
CA VAL A 62 -6.49 9.62 -4.56
C VAL A 62 -6.65 8.16 -4.95
N PHE A 63 -7.55 7.86 -5.86
CA PHE A 63 -7.69 6.53 -6.42
C PHE A 63 -6.81 6.38 -7.66
N GLY A 64 -5.97 5.34 -7.70
CA GLY A 64 -5.04 5.13 -8.79
C GLY A 64 -4.15 3.92 -8.62
N ASP A 65 -3.44 3.56 -9.68
CA ASP A 65 -2.52 2.43 -9.70
C ASP A 65 -1.16 2.83 -9.10
N ALA A 66 -0.68 2.02 -8.15
CA ALA A 66 0.62 2.22 -7.51
C ALA A 66 1.81 2.01 -8.48
N SER A 67 1.60 1.28 -9.58
CA SER A 67 2.60 1.13 -10.65
C SER A 67 2.66 2.34 -11.59
N ARG A 68 1.71 3.28 -11.47
CA ARG A 68 1.61 4.49 -12.29
C ARG A 68 0.91 5.60 -11.53
N MET A 69 1.56 6.07 -10.48
CA MET A 69 0.96 7.00 -9.53
C MET A 69 0.64 8.36 -10.16
N PRO A 70 -0.56 8.92 -9.95
CA PRO A 70 -1.00 10.18 -10.55
C PRO A 70 -0.42 11.41 -9.83
N PHE A 71 0.86 11.39 -9.54
CA PHE A 71 1.58 12.48 -8.86
C PHE A 71 2.78 12.95 -9.66
N LYS A 72 3.13 14.21 -9.49
CA LYS A 72 4.37 14.79 -10.02
C LYS A 72 5.60 14.17 -9.38
N ASP A 73 6.73 14.27 -10.07
CA ASP A 73 8.02 13.83 -9.55
C ASP A 73 8.36 14.57 -8.25
N LYS A 74 8.84 13.80 -7.26
CA LYS A 74 9.25 14.33 -5.94
C LYS A 74 8.18 15.17 -5.23
N ALA A 75 6.91 14.91 -5.52
CA ALA A 75 5.78 15.61 -4.91
C ALA A 75 5.72 15.40 -3.37
N PHE A 76 6.25 14.29 -2.87
CA PHE A 76 6.24 13.96 -1.46
C PHE A 76 7.64 13.94 -0.86
N ASP A 77 7.74 14.44 0.36
CA ASP A 77 9.00 14.37 1.11
C ASP A 77 9.25 12.95 1.63
N PHE A 78 8.18 12.20 1.91
CA PHE A 78 8.26 10.83 2.39
C PHE A 78 7.10 9.98 1.86
N VAL A 79 7.39 8.74 1.45
CA VAL A 79 6.38 7.78 0.95
C VAL A 79 6.41 6.53 1.82
N ILE A 80 5.24 6.10 2.27
CA ILE A 80 5.05 4.86 3.01
C ILE A 80 4.40 3.84 2.07
N ALA A 81 4.94 2.64 2.02
CA ALA A 81 4.40 1.50 1.29
C ALA A 81 4.44 0.28 2.22
N SER A 82 3.31 -0.01 2.85
CA SER A 82 3.21 -1.09 3.84
C SER A 82 2.22 -2.14 3.37
N HIS A 83 2.67 -3.39 3.26
CA HIS A 83 1.87 -4.53 2.79
C HIS A 83 1.25 -4.32 1.40
N ILE A 84 2.07 -3.85 0.47
CA ILE A 84 1.69 -3.67 -0.94
C ILE A 84 2.70 -4.31 -1.90
N LEU A 85 4.00 -4.27 -1.57
CA LEU A 85 5.06 -4.78 -2.46
C LEU A 85 4.85 -6.25 -2.82
N GLU A 86 4.44 -7.09 -1.88
CA GLU A 86 4.19 -8.52 -2.04
C GLU A 86 3.07 -8.86 -3.05
N HIS A 87 2.23 -7.88 -3.38
CA HIS A 87 1.13 -8.02 -4.36
C HIS A 87 1.50 -7.50 -5.77
N MET A 88 2.69 -6.91 -5.94
CA MET A 88 3.05 -6.24 -7.19
C MET A 88 3.58 -7.23 -8.23
N ALA A 89 2.86 -7.38 -9.35
CA ALA A 89 3.29 -8.23 -10.46
C ALA A 89 4.62 -7.78 -11.08
N GLU A 90 4.84 -6.46 -11.12
CA GLU A 90 6.01 -5.79 -11.66
C GLU A 90 6.68 -4.95 -10.55
N PRO A 91 7.38 -5.58 -9.58
CA PRO A 91 7.95 -4.88 -8.44
C PRO A 91 8.96 -3.79 -8.82
N GLU A 92 9.71 -3.97 -9.91
CA GLU A 92 10.64 -2.98 -10.43
C GLU A 92 9.96 -1.69 -10.89
N VAL A 93 8.77 -1.78 -11.47
CA VAL A 93 7.98 -0.62 -11.89
C VAL A 93 7.47 0.12 -10.66
N PHE A 94 6.92 -0.61 -9.71
CA PHE A 94 6.43 -0.06 -8.45
C PHE A 94 7.51 0.65 -7.63
N LEU A 95 8.68 0.01 -7.46
CA LEU A 95 9.79 0.60 -6.70
C LEU A 95 10.34 1.88 -7.37
N LYS A 96 10.37 1.93 -8.71
CA LYS A 96 10.74 3.13 -9.46
C LYS A 96 9.69 4.24 -9.29
N GLU A 97 8.40 3.89 -9.25
CA GLU A 97 7.34 4.86 -9.00
C GLU A 97 7.42 5.45 -7.58
N LEU A 98 7.70 4.64 -6.56
CA LEU A 98 7.96 5.15 -5.21
C LEU A 98 9.09 6.18 -5.21
N GLN A 99 10.20 5.86 -5.89
CA GLN A 99 11.34 6.78 -6.02
C GLN A 99 10.99 8.03 -6.84
N ARG A 100 10.16 7.89 -7.87
CA ARG A 100 9.75 9.03 -8.70
C ARG A 100 8.93 10.03 -7.88
N VAL A 101 7.92 9.58 -7.14
CA VAL A 101 7.01 10.48 -6.42
C VAL A 101 7.56 10.96 -5.07
N GLY A 102 8.46 10.19 -4.42
CA GLY A 102 9.01 10.48 -3.11
C GLY A 102 10.48 10.90 -3.13
N LYS A 103 10.91 11.67 -2.12
CA LYS A 103 12.32 11.99 -1.86
C LYS A 103 12.96 10.92 -0.99
N ALA A 104 12.21 10.38 -0.03
CA ALA A 104 12.59 9.33 0.89
C ALA A 104 11.36 8.47 1.21
N GLY A 105 11.52 7.33 1.88
CA GLY A 105 10.38 6.55 2.27
C GLY A 105 10.68 5.31 3.09
N TYR A 106 9.62 4.54 3.29
CA TYR A 106 9.61 3.32 4.07
C TYR A 106 8.80 2.25 3.35
N ILE A 107 9.37 1.06 3.24
CA ILE A 107 8.71 -0.12 2.71
C ILE A 107 8.63 -1.16 3.84
N GLU A 108 7.43 -1.71 4.05
CA GLU A 108 7.18 -2.82 4.96
C GLU A 108 6.45 -3.92 4.21
N THR A 109 6.96 -5.14 4.28
CA THR A 109 6.37 -6.32 3.62
C THR A 109 6.72 -7.58 4.42
N PRO A 110 5.92 -8.65 4.38
CA PRO A 110 6.33 -9.94 4.92
C PRO A 110 7.68 -10.36 4.32
N ASN A 111 8.54 -10.94 5.14
CA ASN A 111 9.81 -11.47 4.62
C ASN A 111 9.63 -12.88 4.04
N ALA A 112 10.64 -13.36 3.30
CA ALA A 112 10.60 -14.67 2.66
C ALA A 112 10.38 -15.82 3.67
N ILE A 113 10.80 -15.69 4.92
CA ILE A 113 10.56 -16.70 5.96
C ILE A 113 9.06 -16.77 6.27
N PHE A 114 8.42 -15.60 6.48
CA PHE A 114 6.99 -15.55 6.70
C PHE A 114 6.22 -16.13 5.53
N GLU A 115 6.57 -15.74 4.29
CA GLU A 115 5.90 -16.22 3.08
C GLU A 115 6.03 -17.74 2.86
N ARG A 116 7.13 -18.33 3.30
CA ARG A 116 7.35 -19.78 3.25
C ARG A 116 6.60 -20.54 4.34
N LEU A 117 6.52 -19.98 5.53
CA LEU A 117 5.83 -20.60 6.67
C LEU A 117 4.31 -20.39 6.63
N ASN A 118 3.85 -19.26 6.07
CA ASN A 118 2.45 -18.89 5.99
C ASN A 118 2.12 -18.31 4.60
N PRO A 119 2.15 -19.14 3.54
CA PRO A 119 1.97 -18.66 2.18
C PRO A 119 0.56 -18.11 1.97
N TYR A 120 0.50 -16.91 1.39
CA TYR A 120 -0.74 -16.30 0.94
C TYR A 120 -0.85 -16.44 -0.58
N HIS A 121 -2.00 -16.91 -1.06
CA HIS A 121 -2.25 -17.07 -2.50
C HIS A 121 -2.31 -15.75 -3.28
N ILE A 122 -2.54 -14.65 -2.55
CA ILE A 122 -2.57 -13.29 -3.09
C ILE A 122 -1.21 -12.59 -3.05
N HIS A 123 -0.16 -13.23 -2.55
CA HIS A 123 1.21 -12.71 -2.55
C HIS A 123 2.02 -13.38 -3.66
N CYS A 124 2.62 -12.59 -4.52
CA CYS A 124 3.39 -13.09 -5.65
C CYS A 124 4.91 -12.92 -5.49
N LEU A 125 5.37 -12.31 -4.40
CA LEU A 125 6.78 -12.07 -4.14
C LEU A 125 7.22 -12.65 -2.79
N GLU A 126 8.49 -13.04 -2.73
CA GLU A 126 9.26 -13.29 -1.51
C GLU A 126 10.34 -12.23 -1.43
N VAL A 127 10.44 -11.52 -0.33
CA VAL A 127 11.34 -10.39 -0.16
C VAL A 127 12.23 -10.58 1.05
N ILE A 128 13.52 -10.29 0.90
CA ILE A 128 14.46 -10.14 2.01
C ILE A 128 15.20 -8.82 1.86
N GLU A 129 15.70 -8.28 2.95
CA GLU A 129 16.68 -7.19 2.96
C GLU A 129 18.03 -7.75 3.38
N LYS A 130 19.06 -7.45 2.62
CA LYS A 130 20.43 -7.80 2.94
C LYS A 130 21.39 -6.70 2.49
N ASP A 131 22.19 -6.20 3.43
CA ASP A 131 23.21 -5.18 3.16
C ASP A 131 22.66 -3.90 2.51
N GLY A 132 21.43 -3.51 2.89
CA GLY A 132 20.77 -2.32 2.35
C GLY A 132 20.16 -2.53 0.95
N VAL A 133 20.03 -3.78 0.47
CA VAL A 133 19.47 -4.14 -0.82
C VAL A 133 18.24 -5.03 -0.61
N LEU A 134 17.12 -4.67 -1.22
CA LEU A 134 15.93 -5.54 -1.30
C LEU A 134 16.20 -6.62 -2.36
N ARG A 135 16.23 -7.88 -1.94
CA ARG A 135 16.30 -9.03 -2.85
C ARG A 135 14.90 -9.61 -2.98
N ILE A 136 14.44 -9.70 -4.22
CA ILE A 136 13.06 -10.04 -4.54
C ILE A 136 13.05 -11.29 -5.42
N HIS A 137 12.34 -12.31 -4.97
CA HIS A 137 12.09 -13.53 -5.72
C HIS A 137 10.61 -13.59 -6.12
N LYS A 138 10.35 -13.73 -7.44
CA LYS A 138 8.99 -13.84 -7.99
C LYS A 138 8.49 -15.28 -7.88
N LYS A 139 7.30 -15.47 -7.31
CA LYS A 139 6.68 -16.80 -7.20
C LYS A 139 6.10 -17.25 -8.56
N ARG A 140 6.20 -18.52 -8.87
CA ARG A 140 5.59 -19.12 -10.07
C ARG A 140 4.17 -19.54 -9.79
N GLN A 141 3.24 -19.27 -10.72
CA GLN A 141 1.86 -19.77 -10.62
C GLN A 141 1.83 -21.30 -10.69
N GLY A 142 0.97 -21.92 -9.88
CA GLY A 142 0.68 -23.36 -9.96
C GLY A 142 1.79 -24.28 -9.46
N VAL A 143 2.88 -23.73 -8.93
CA VAL A 143 3.84 -24.54 -8.16
C VAL A 143 3.20 -24.79 -6.79
N GLU A 144 2.87 -26.04 -6.51
CA GLU A 144 2.47 -26.43 -5.17
C GLU A 144 3.59 -26.05 -4.21
N ASP A 145 3.32 -25.07 -3.37
CA ASP A 145 4.24 -24.74 -2.30
C ASP A 145 4.29 -25.93 -1.34
N PRO A 146 5.47 -26.60 -1.20
CA PRO A 146 5.59 -27.76 -0.33
C PRO A 146 5.25 -27.44 1.12
N PHE A 147 5.19 -26.16 1.50
CA PHE A 147 4.82 -25.68 2.83
C PHE A 147 3.33 -25.34 2.96
N LEU A 148 2.53 -25.43 1.89
CA LEU A 148 1.09 -25.13 1.97
C LEU A 148 0.37 -26.02 3.01
N GLY A 149 0.79 -27.29 3.14
CA GLY A 149 0.31 -28.20 4.17
C GLY A 149 0.73 -27.87 5.60
N THR A 150 1.80 -27.08 5.77
CA THR A 150 2.28 -26.70 7.12
C THR A 150 1.50 -25.55 7.72
N LYS A 151 0.74 -24.80 6.92
CA LYS A 151 -0.07 -23.68 7.41
C LYS A 151 -1.03 -24.09 8.52
N SER A 152 -1.64 -25.29 8.41
CA SER A 152 -2.51 -25.83 9.47
C SER A 152 -1.74 -26.20 10.73
N MET A 153 -0.46 -26.56 10.62
CA MET A 153 0.41 -26.87 11.76
C MET A 153 0.91 -25.61 12.46
N LEU A 154 0.89 -24.48 11.75
CA LEU A 154 1.28 -23.17 12.25
C LEU A 154 0.06 -22.34 12.70
N ALA A 155 -1.13 -22.97 12.76
CA ALA A 155 -2.34 -22.34 13.24
C ALA A 155 -2.12 -21.59 14.57
N ASP A 156 -2.91 -20.56 14.81
CA ASP A 156 -2.73 -19.54 15.87
C ASP A 156 -2.45 -20.10 17.26
N GLU A 157 -2.97 -21.29 17.57
CA GLU A 157 -2.77 -21.96 18.87
C GLU A 157 -1.45 -22.74 18.95
N SER A 158 -0.71 -22.91 17.83
CA SER A 158 0.58 -23.58 17.85
C SER A 158 1.66 -22.71 18.52
N PRO A 159 2.71 -23.31 19.10
CA PRO A 159 3.85 -22.54 19.64
C PRO A 159 4.49 -21.61 18.59
N TRP A 160 4.54 -22.02 17.31
CA TRP A 160 5.05 -21.24 16.20
C TRP A 160 4.13 -20.09 15.79
N GLY A 161 2.85 -20.33 15.64
CA GLY A 161 1.88 -19.29 15.36
C GLY A 161 1.90 -18.21 16.43
N LYS A 162 1.98 -18.65 17.72
CA LYS A 162 2.15 -17.72 18.84
C LYS A 162 3.46 -16.94 18.78
N HIS A 163 4.57 -17.59 18.40
CA HIS A 163 5.87 -16.91 18.26
C HIS A 163 5.83 -15.85 17.16
N MET A 164 5.29 -16.18 15.99
CA MET A 164 5.12 -15.24 14.87
C MET A 164 4.25 -14.03 15.28
N PHE A 165 3.13 -14.30 15.96
CA PHE A 165 2.24 -13.26 16.44
C PHE A 165 2.89 -12.35 17.53
N ASP A 166 3.71 -12.92 18.39
CA ASP A 166 4.37 -12.19 19.48
C ASP A 166 5.64 -11.43 19.01
N ASN A 167 6.22 -11.81 17.86
CA ASN A 167 7.48 -11.27 17.33
C ASN A 167 7.36 -10.88 15.84
N PRO A 168 6.38 -10.06 15.45
CA PRO A 168 6.14 -9.75 14.03
C PRO A 168 7.33 -9.07 13.34
N GLN A 169 8.20 -8.38 14.09
CA GLN A 169 9.40 -7.76 13.54
C GLN A 169 10.39 -8.75 12.93
N ASP A 170 10.38 -10.01 13.36
CA ASP A 170 11.29 -11.06 12.87
C ASP A 170 10.80 -11.64 11.53
N PHE A 171 9.55 -11.33 11.16
CA PHE A 171 8.83 -11.86 10.00
C PHE A 171 8.51 -10.80 8.94
N HIS A 172 9.06 -9.59 9.09
CA HIS A 172 8.85 -8.51 8.13
C HIS A 172 10.17 -7.86 7.73
N VAL A 173 10.27 -7.50 6.47
CA VAL A 173 11.24 -6.53 5.97
C VAL A 173 10.75 -5.13 6.35
N ARG A 174 11.64 -4.30 6.86
CA ARG A 174 11.38 -2.89 7.17
C ARG A 174 12.51 -2.05 6.59
N TYR A 175 12.30 -1.54 5.40
CA TYR A 175 13.32 -0.89 4.60
C TYR A 175 13.10 0.62 4.53
N LEU A 176 14.03 1.38 5.08
CA LEU A 176 14.09 2.83 4.94
C LEU A 176 15.01 3.19 3.77
N TRP A 177 14.56 4.11 2.93
CA TRP A 177 15.35 4.59 1.80
C TRP A 177 15.37 6.12 1.72
N ASN A 178 16.44 6.65 1.13
CA ASN A 178 16.61 8.07 0.87
C ASN A 178 17.19 8.23 -0.54
N SER A 179 16.48 8.96 -1.38
CA SER A 179 16.77 9.21 -2.80
C SER A 179 16.70 7.97 -3.69
N GLU A 180 17.21 6.83 -3.26
CA GLU A 180 17.29 5.59 -4.03
C GLU A 180 16.81 4.38 -3.22
N ILE A 181 16.06 3.49 -3.88
CA ILE A 181 15.75 2.14 -3.40
C ILE A 181 16.70 1.18 -4.11
N LYS A 182 17.58 0.52 -3.36
CA LYS A 182 18.45 -0.51 -3.92
C LYS A 182 17.71 -1.84 -3.91
N PHE A 183 17.53 -2.44 -5.08
CA PHE A 183 16.86 -3.73 -5.20
C PHE A 183 17.47 -4.59 -6.30
N GLU A 184 17.26 -5.90 -6.18
CA GLU A 184 17.69 -6.93 -7.10
C GLU A 184 16.55 -7.95 -7.29
N ILE A 185 16.18 -8.23 -8.53
CA ILE A 185 15.22 -9.28 -8.86
C ILE A 185 16.03 -10.54 -9.17
N GLU A 186 15.90 -11.59 -8.34
CA GLU A 186 16.73 -12.80 -8.48
C GLU A 186 16.33 -13.65 -9.69
N ASN A 187 15.06 -13.59 -10.12
CA ASN A 187 14.52 -14.36 -11.24
C ASN A 187 13.65 -13.49 -12.16
N PRO A 188 14.26 -12.52 -12.87
CA PRO A 188 13.54 -11.52 -13.67
C PRO A 188 12.71 -12.12 -14.80
N GLU A 189 13.05 -13.34 -15.26
CA GLU A 189 12.33 -14.06 -16.29
C GLU A 189 10.96 -14.61 -15.85
N VAL A 190 10.68 -14.63 -14.53
CA VAL A 190 9.41 -15.11 -14.00
C VAL A 190 8.37 -13.99 -14.05
N SER A 191 7.20 -14.29 -14.63
CA SER A 191 6.05 -13.38 -14.63
C SER A 191 5.13 -13.64 -13.45
N CYS A 192 4.70 -12.57 -12.78
CA CYS A 192 3.70 -12.59 -11.72
C CYS A 192 2.33 -12.02 -12.17
N THR A 193 2.11 -11.83 -13.47
CA THR A 193 0.83 -11.28 -13.98
C THR A 193 -0.40 -12.14 -13.64
N TRP A 194 -0.19 -13.40 -13.26
CA TRP A 194 -1.24 -14.28 -12.75
C TRP A 194 -1.96 -13.71 -11.51
N ILE A 195 -1.28 -12.87 -10.71
CA ILE A 195 -1.87 -12.27 -9.50
C ILE A 195 -3.02 -11.32 -9.81
N GLU A 196 -2.99 -10.67 -10.97
CA GLU A 196 -4.04 -9.74 -11.41
C GLU A 196 -5.36 -10.48 -11.63
N LYS A 197 -5.31 -11.72 -12.13
CA LYS A 197 -6.50 -12.58 -12.29
C LYS A 197 -7.05 -13.03 -10.95
N ILE A 198 -6.18 -13.42 -10.02
CA ILE A 198 -6.59 -13.81 -8.66
C ILE A 198 -7.22 -12.64 -7.92
N ASN A 199 -6.63 -11.46 -8.04
CA ASN A 199 -7.20 -10.24 -7.44
C ASN A 199 -8.57 -9.90 -8.03
N ALA A 200 -8.78 -10.09 -9.34
CA ALA A 200 -10.07 -9.90 -9.97
C ALA A 200 -11.12 -10.97 -9.58
N GLU A 201 -10.70 -12.22 -9.36
CA GLU A 201 -11.57 -13.32 -8.98
C GLU A 201 -11.90 -13.36 -7.48
N SER A 202 -11.00 -12.87 -6.62
CA SER A 202 -11.20 -12.80 -5.16
C SER A 202 -12.18 -11.70 -4.73
N GLU A 203 -12.75 -10.95 -5.67
CA GLU A 203 -13.88 -10.06 -5.42
C GLU A 203 -15.11 -10.79 -4.82
N VAL A 204 -15.10 -12.12 -4.75
CA VAL A 204 -16.28 -12.93 -4.35
C VAL A 204 -16.13 -13.65 -2.99
N GLY A 205 -14.97 -13.62 -2.34
CA GLY A 205 -14.72 -14.43 -1.13
C GLY A 205 -14.18 -13.68 0.07
N GLN A 206 -15.02 -13.45 1.08
CA GLN A 206 -14.60 -12.87 2.37
C GLN A 206 -13.73 -13.84 3.16
N VAL A 207 -12.44 -13.59 3.28
CA VAL A 207 -11.61 -14.15 4.33
C VAL A 207 -11.64 -13.21 5.53
N LYS A 208 -12.45 -13.54 6.54
CA LYS A 208 -12.42 -12.83 7.83
C LYS A 208 -11.06 -13.09 8.48
N SER A 209 -10.22 -12.07 8.55
CA SER A 209 -9.02 -12.10 9.40
C SER A 209 -9.44 -12.04 10.85
N SER A 210 -9.24 -13.15 11.59
CA SER A 210 -9.55 -13.26 13.02
C SER A 210 -8.48 -12.62 13.93
N TYR A 211 -7.53 -11.88 13.38
CA TYR A 211 -6.33 -11.43 14.10
C TYR A 211 -6.47 -10.15 14.94
N LEU A 212 -7.65 -9.52 15.03
CA LEU A 212 -7.79 -8.16 15.58
C LEU A 212 -8.75 -8.01 16.78
N THR A 213 -8.99 -9.00 17.58
CA THR A 213 -9.87 -8.82 18.77
C THR A 213 -9.23 -9.28 20.07
N ASP A 214 -8.31 -8.48 20.62
CA ASP A 214 -8.15 -8.32 22.07
C ASP A 214 -7.56 -6.95 22.38
N GLU A 215 -8.39 -5.92 22.37
CA GLU A 215 -8.01 -4.58 22.80
C GLU A 215 -8.42 -4.33 24.24
N SER A 216 -7.47 -4.41 25.16
CA SER A 216 -7.67 -3.87 26.50
C SER A 216 -7.93 -2.35 26.41
N GLY A 217 -9.02 -1.88 27.03
CA GLY A 217 -9.57 -0.51 26.85
C GLY A 217 -8.60 0.67 27.09
N TRP A 218 -7.51 0.49 27.88
CA TRP A 218 -6.50 1.56 28.08
C TRP A 218 -5.51 1.68 26.90
N ARG A 219 -5.31 0.58 26.12
CA ARG A 219 -4.48 0.60 24.90
C ARG A 219 -5.18 1.33 23.76
N SER A 220 -6.49 1.06 23.59
CA SER A 220 -7.31 1.76 22.61
C SER A 220 -7.40 3.26 22.93
N TRP A 221 -7.46 3.63 24.20
CA TRP A 221 -7.45 5.02 24.64
C TRP A 221 -6.13 5.73 24.33
N GLY A 222 -4.98 5.11 24.62
CA GLY A 222 -3.65 5.65 24.30
C GLY A 222 -3.43 5.84 22.80
N LEU A 223 -3.80 4.84 21.98
CA LEU A 223 -3.74 4.93 20.53
C LEU A 223 -4.69 6.00 19.98
N ALA A 224 -5.89 6.14 20.55
CA ALA A 224 -6.84 7.18 20.16
C ALA A 224 -6.32 8.59 20.47
N MET A 225 -5.62 8.79 21.58
CA MET A 225 -4.99 10.07 21.92
C MET A 225 -3.84 10.40 20.95
N LEU A 226 -2.99 9.43 20.64
CA LEU A 226 -1.91 9.60 19.66
C LEU A 226 -2.47 9.90 18.27
N ASN A 227 -3.51 9.20 17.85
CA ASN A 227 -4.20 9.48 16.59
C ASN A 227 -4.78 10.90 16.56
N ARG A 228 -5.44 11.35 17.64
CA ARG A 228 -5.96 12.73 17.72
C ARG A 228 -4.87 13.78 17.59
N TRP A 229 -3.70 13.55 18.18
CA TRP A 229 -2.55 14.45 18.05
C TRP A 229 -2.03 14.50 16.60
N HIS A 230 -1.87 13.34 15.96
CA HIS A 230 -1.48 13.26 14.55
C HIS A 230 -2.51 13.92 13.63
N ILE A 231 -3.81 13.69 13.85
CA ILE A 231 -4.90 14.33 13.11
C ILE A 231 -4.83 15.86 13.21
N ARG A 232 -4.62 16.41 14.42
CA ARG A 232 -4.51 17.86 14.59
C ARG A 232 -3.32 18.46 13.82
N LYS A 233 -2.14 17.83 13.92
CA LYS A 233 -0.95 18.27 13.18
C LYS A 233 -1.13 18.13 11.67
N ARG A 234 -1.70 17.02 11.20
CA ARG A 234 -2.04 16.79 9.81
C ARG A 234 -2.99 17.87 9.28
N ASN A 235 -4.09 18.12 9.97
CA ASN A 235 -5.07 19.13 9.54
C ASN A 235 -4.47 20.53 9.43
N LYS A 236 -3.46 20.85 10.23
CA LYS A 236 -2.71 22.11 10.09
C LYS A 236 -1.90 22.16 8.80
N ARG A 237 -1.23 21.05 8.42
CA ARG A 237 -0.47 20.95 7.15
C ARG A 237 -1.40 20.95 5.94
N LEU A 238 -2.49 20.18 6.00
CA LEU A 238 -3.46 20.06 4.90
C LEU A 238 -4.19 21.36 4.56
N LYS A 239 -4.27 22.32 5.49
CA LYS A 239 -4.84 23.66 5.18
C LYS A 239 -4.10 24.41 4.08
N SER A 240 -2.80 24.15 3.91
CA SER A 240 -1.96 24.76 2.88
C SER A 240 -1.70 23.85 1.68
N LEU A 241 -2.24 22.62 1.70
CA LEU A 241 -2.07 21.68 0.61
C LEU A 241 -3.07 21.97 -0.51
N ASP A 242 -2.57 22.35 -1.67
CA ASP A 242 -3.32 22.28 -2.92
C ASP A 242 -3.07 20.91 -3.56
N LEU A 243 -4.06 20.03 -3.46
CA LEU A 243 -3.94 18.66 -3.98
C LEU A 243 -3.70 18.64 -5.49
N LEU A 244 -4.36 19.53 -6.25
CA LEU A 244 -4.19 19.60 -7.71
C LEU A 244 -2.76 19.99 -8.11
N SER A 245 -2.10 20.82 -7.31
CA SER A 245 -0.72 21.24 -7.58
C SER A 245 0.30 20.10 -7.60
N ILE A 246 0.02 19.00 -6.89
CA ILE A 246 0.90 17.82 -6.81
C ILE A 246 0.46 16.67 -7.73
N LEU A 247 -0.75 16.75 -8.34
CA LEU A 247 -1.24 15.74 -9.27
C LEU A 247 -0.63 15.88 -10.65
N ALA A 248 -0.52 14.75 -11.35
CA ALA A 248 -0.14 14.64 -12.74
C ALA A 248 -0.96 13.56 -13.44
N CYS A 249 -1.17 13.69 -14.73
CA CYS A 249 -1.85 12.67 -15.52
C CYS A 249 -1.05 11.36 -15.52
N PRO A 250 -1.61 10.22 -15.07
CA PRO A 250 -0.88 8.96 -15.08
C PRO A 250 -0.59 8.45 -16.50
N ALA A 251 -1.33 8.90 -17.52
CA ALA A 251 -1.11 8.49 -18.90
C ALA A 251 0.10 9.16 -19.55
N CYS A 252 0.36 10.47 -19.27
CA CYS A 252 1.41 11.23 -19.97
C CYS A 252 2.25 12.15 -19.08
N GLY A 253 1.99 12.22 -17.78
CA GLY A 253 2.66 13.14 -16.85
C GLY A 253 2.20 14.59 -16.96
N GLY A 254 1.26 14.91 -17.87
CA GLY A 254 0.81 16.28 -18.14
C GLY A 254 0.00 16.88 -16.99
N SER A 255 -0.13 18.22 -17.01
CA SER A 255 -0.91 18.98 -16.04
C SER A 255 -2.40 18.67 -16.15
N LEU A 256 -3.06 18.63 -15.00
CA LEU A 256 -4.50 18.41 -14.88
C LEU A 256 -5.23 19.73 -14.61
N GLN A 257 -6.41 19.87 -15.18
CA GLN A 257 -7.30 20.99 -14.95
C GLN A 257 -8.64 20.49 -14.46
N GLU A 258 -9.16 21.09 -13.40
CA GLU A 258 -10.48 20.81 -12.85
C GLU A 258 -11.54 21.50 -13.71
N ASN A 259 -12.52 20.72 -14.16
CA ASN A 259 -13.71 21.18 -14.87
C ASN A 259 -14.92 20.47 -14.23
N GLU A 260 -15.62 21.16 -13.32
CA GLU A 260 -16.73 20.60 -12.54
C GLU A 260 -16.30 19.33 -11.75
N GLU A 261 -16.81 18.15 -12.12
CA GLU A 261 -16.49 16.86 -11.46
C GLU A 261 -15.49 16.01 -12.27
N VAL A 262 -14.73 16.64 -13.16
CA VAL A 262 -13.79 15.97 -14.05
C VAL A 262 -12.41 16.64 -14.00
N LEU A 263 -11.36 15.84 -13.96
CA LEU A 263 -9.98 16.27 -14.19
C LEU A 263 -9.59 16.00 -15.63
N GLY A 264 -9.43 17.02 -16.43
CA GLY A 264 -8.97 16.95 -17.82
C GLY A 264 -7.45 17.12 -17.93
N CYS A 265 -6.80 16.24 -18.68
CA CYS A 265 -5.36 16.36 -18.98
C CYS A 265 -5.14 17.31 -20.15
N GLN A 266 -4.29 18.31 -19.96
CA GLN A 266 -3.95 19.27 -21.02
C GLN A 266 -2.99 18.68 -22.08
N GLY A 267 -2.31 17.56 -21.79
CA GLY A 267 -1.33 16.96 -22.68
C GLY A 267 -1.86 15.85 -23.60
N CYS A 268 -2.83 15.04 -23.12
CA CYS A 268 -3.31 13.88 -23.87
C CYS A 268 -4.84 13.75 -23.92
N ASN A 269 -5.58 14.76 -23.47
CA ASN A 269 -7.04 14.82 -23.41
C ASN A 269 -7.72 13.70 -22.58
N ALA A 270 -6.96 12.95 -21.78
CA ALA A 270 -7.53 11.99 -20.85
C ALA A 270 -8.40 12.71 -19.81
N GLN A 271 -9.49 12.08 -19.40
CA GLN A 271 -10.42 12.61 -18.40
C GLN A 271 -10.63 11.61 -17.28
N TYR A 272 -10.68 12.09 -16.04
CA TYR A 272 -10.80 11.30 -14.84
C TYR A 272 -11.86 11.89 -13.92
N ALA A 273 -12.55 11.05 -13.16
CA ALA A 273 -13.57 11.51 -12.22
C ALA A 273 -12.94 12.31 -11.05
N PHE A 274 -13.68 13.32 -10.57
CA PHE A 274 -13.26 14.17 -9.45
C PHE A 274 -14.45 14.46 -8.51
N GLU A 275 -15.17 13.43 -8.15
CA GLU A 275 -16.37 13.56 -7.33
C GLU A 275 -16.04 13.87 -5.86
N GLY A 276 -16.68 14.90 -5.31
CA GLY A 276 -16.47 15.29 -3.91
C GLY A 276 -15.01 15.61 -3.57
N LYS A 277 -14.24 16.17 -4.53
CA LYS A 277 -12.80 16.47 -4.42
C LYS A 277 -11.93 15.23 -4.21
N ARG A 278 -12.36 14.08 -4.67
CA ARG A 278 -11.58 12.84 -4.68
C ARG A 278 -11.24 12.46 -6.11
N PRO A 279 -9.96 12.60 -6.50
CA PRO A 279 -9.52 12.21 -7.83
C PRO A 279 -9.56 10.67 -7.98
N ASP A 280 -10.16 10.21 -9.07
CA ASP A 280 -10.18 8.80 -9.44
C ASP A 280 -9.54 8.60 -10.82
N PHE A 281 -8.33 8.05 -10.81
CA PHE A 281 -7.52 7.76 -11.99
C PHE A 281 -7.59 6.28 -12.40
N THR A 282 -8.44 5.48 -11.80
CA THR A 282 -8.57 4.06 -12.12
C THR A 282 -9.20 3.84 -13.50
N VAL A 283 -10.02 4.79 -13.96
CA VAL A 283 -10.69 4.74 -15.26
C VAL A 283 -10.50 6.04 -16.02
N ASN A 284 -10.07 5.95 -17.30
CA ASN A 284 -10.11 7.07 -18.23
C ASN A 284 -11.49 7.17 -18.88
N LEU A 285 -12.25 8.20 -18.55
CA LEU A 285 -13.64 8.37 -19.00
C LEU A 285 -13.77 8.46 -20.53
N VAL A 286 -12.77 9.03 -21.22
CA VAL A 286 -12.76 9.13 -22.70
C VAL A 286 -12.62 7.75 -23.35
N GLN A 287 -11.75 6.88 -22.80
CA GLN A 287 -11.56 5.52 -23.30
C GLN A 287 -12.77 4.62 -22.99
N ALA A 288 -13.36 4.77 -21.81
CA ALA A 288 -14.55 4.03 -21.42
C ALA A 288 -15.76 4.37 -22.32
N ALA A 289 -15.96 5.65 -22.68
CA ALA A 289 -17.01 6.08 -23.58
C ALA A 289 -16.82 5.57 -25.04
N GLY A 290 -15.56 5.40 -25.48
CA GLY A 290 -15.23 4.82 -26.79
C GLY A 290 -15.53 3.34 -26.89
N CYS A 291 -15.33 2.57 -25.80
CA CYS A 291 -15.57 1.13 -25.77
C CYS A 291 -17.08 0.77 -25.78
N SER A 292 -17.95 1.65 -25.26
CA SER A 292 -19.40 1.43 -25.26
C SER A 292 -20.07 1.61 -26.64
N LYS A 293 -19.38 2.23 -27.61
CA LYS A 293 -19.87 2.44 -28.97
C LYS A 293 -19.48 1.35 -29.97
N ALA A 294 -18.70 0.36 -29.56
CA ALA A 294 -18.23 -0.74 -30.41
C ALA A 294 -18.96 -2.05 -30.08
N LYS A 295 -20.29 -2.06 -30.06
CA LYS A 295 -21.10 -3.28 -30.21
C LYS A 295 -22.04 -3.11 -31.41
N PRO A 296 -21.93 -3.99 -32.43
CA PRO A 296 -22.84 -4.03 -33.54
C PRO A 296 -24.24 -4.47 -33.13
#